data_00fe1871ae82e583d1d9861af76d0a9e
#
_entry.id   00fe1871ae82e583d1d9861af76d0a9e
#
_cell.length_a   1.000
_cell.length_b   1.000
_cell.length_c   1.000
_cell.angle_alpha   90.00
_cell.angle_beta   90.00
_cell.angle_gamma   90.00
#
_symmetry.space_group_name_H-M   'P 1'
#
loop_
_entity.id
_entity.type
_entity.pdbx_description
1 polymer ?
#
loop_
_entity_poly.entity_id
_entity_poly.type
_entity_poly.pdbx_seq_one_letter_code
_entity_poly.pdbx_strand_id
1 'polypeptide(L)'
;YGEPATYGFFSQPGLFVRGYGGGRSIDLDISGPNLNTITATAQKAAGLVMKEFPRSAGNQMRPKPGLILGAPEIQIIPSRIKLADNNVSASELSAGIDAFNSGIRIDEITVDSKRMDLTLMGIENSINKTQGIENIPIVTTNGKIIPVSSLSDIIYTTGPTQIRHIEGERAVTLQIKPADNIALEEAIIKVKEKIIKPLQ
;
A
#
# COMPACT_ATOMS: atom_id res chain seq x y z
N TYR A 1 24.75 -13.89 3.77
CA TYR A 1 24.02 -14.82 4.64
C TYR A 1 22.65 -14.19 4.86
N GLY A 2 21.62 -14.64 4.11
CA GLY A 2 20.24 -14.21 4.33
C GLY A 2 19.69 -14.98 5.52
N GLU A 3 19.23 -14.28 6.52
CA GLU A 3 18.48 -14.89 7.61
C GLU A 3 17.19 -15.51 7.06
N PRO A 4 16.81 -16.72 7.51
CA PRO A 4 15.56 -17.33 7.09
C PRO A 4 14.40 -16.41 7.55
N ALA A 5 13.50 -16.09 6.63
CA ALA A 5 12.33 -15.28 6.92
C ALA A 5 11.51 -15.99 8.02
N THR A 6 11.51 -15.41 9.21
CA THR A 6 10.71 -15.89 10.32
C THR A 6 9.28 -15.41 10.11
N TYR A 7 8.33 -16.33 9.97
CA TYR A 7 6.90 -16.01 9.88
C TYR A 7 6.26 -16.23 11.24
N GLY A 8 5.64 -15.19 11.79
CA GLY A 8 4.83 -15.29 12.98
C GLY A 8 3.36 -15.46 12.61
N PHE A 9 2.69 -16.46 13.16
CA PHE A 9 1.25 -16.63 13.06
C PHE A 9 0.64 -16.38 14.42
N PHE A 10 -0.16 -15.31 14.53
CA PHE A 10 -0.95 -15.04 15.72
C PHE A 10 -2.42 -15.27 15.39
N SER A 11 -3.09 -16.11 16.19
CA SER A 11 -4.53 -16.28 16.15
C SER A 11 -5.11 -15.74 17.45
N GLN A 12 -5.73 -14.58 17.40
CA GLN A 12 -6.41 -14.00 18.55
C GLN A 12 -7.93 -14.13 18.39
N PRO A 13 -8.59 -15.03 19.15
CA PRO A 13 -10.05 -15.02 19.22
C PRO A 13 -10.48 -13.78 19.99
N GLY A 14 -11.21 -12.88 19.34
CA GLY A 14 -11.77 -11.70 20.00
C GLY A 14 -12.82 -12.09 21.01
N LEU A 15 -12.52 -11.98 22.30
CA LEU A 15 -13.43 -12.31 23.40
C LEU A 15 -14.58 -11.30 23.55
N PHE A 16 -14.41 -10.07 23.06
CA PHE A 16 -15.43 -9.03 23.11
C PHE A 16 -15.26 -8.04 21.94
N VAL A 17 -15.98 -8.24 20.86
CA VAL A 17 -16.15 -7.19 19.85
C VAL A 17 -17.62 -6.79 19.79
N ARG A 18 -17.98 -5.71 20.48
CA ARG A 18 -19.18 -4.93 20.21
C ARG A 18 -18.89 -3.98 19.05
N GLY A 19 -19.24 -4.40 17.84
CA GLY A 19 -19.18 -3.58 16.64
C GLY A 19 -20.06 -4.21 15.56
N TYR A 20 -20.63 -3.42 14.69
CA TYR A 20 -21.47 -3.84 13.57
C TYR A 20 -20.76 -4.97 12.77
N GLY A 21 -21.27 -6.20 12.89
CA GLY A 21 -20.68 -7.41 12.32
C GLY A 21 -19.85 -8.24 13.30
N GLY A 22 -19.92 -7.96 14.62
CA GLY A 22 -19.10 -8.58 15.64
C GLY A 22 -19.50 -9.99 16.02
N GLY A 23 -18.52 -10.74 16.44
CA GLY A 23 -18.66 -11.80 17.42
C GLY A 23 -18.06 -13.15 17.08
N ARG A 24 -18.01 -13.58 15.82
CA ARG A 24 -17.51 -14.93 15.48
C ARG A 24 -16.53 -14.86 14.31
N SER A 25 -15.38 -14.24 14.53
CA SER A 25 -14.31 -14.22 13.52
C SER A 25 -12.98 -14.67 14.11
N ILE A 26 -12.19 -15.32 13.30
CA ILE A 26 -10.81 -15.70 13.57
C ILE A 26 -9.94 -14.82 12.72
N ASP A 27 -9.07 -14.05 13.31
CA ASP A 27 -8.08 -13.25 12.59
C ASP A 27 -6.77 -14.06 12.52
N LEU A 28 -6.37 -14.39 11.30
CA LEU A 28 -5.11 -15.04 10.99
C LEU A 28 -4.15 -13.98 10.47
N ASP A 29 -3.21 -13.58 11.30
CA ASP A 29 -2.19 -12.59 10.97
C ASP A 29 -0.96 -13.27 10.41
N ILE A 30 -0.47 -12.75 9.28
CA ILE A 30 0.74 -13.20 8.60
C ILE A 30 1.65 -12.00 8.53
N SER A 31 2.71 -11.99 9.33
CA SER A 31 3.66 -10.87 9.44
C SER A 31 5.07 -11.26 9.01
N GLY A 32 5.89 -10.25 8.69
CA GLY A 32 7.28 -10.44 8.33
C GLY A 32 7.91 -9.20 7.68
N PRO A 33 9.20 -9.23 7.38
CA PRO A 33 9.94 -8.07 6.87
C PRO A 33 9.65 -7.73 5.41
N ASN A 34 9.28 -8.73 4.59
CA ASN A 34 9.09 -8.57 3.14
C ASN A 34 7.63 -8.69 2.73
N LEU A 35 7.05 -7.59 2.24
CA LEU A 35 5.65 -7.53 1.87
C LEU A 35 5.27 -8.52 0.74
N ASN A 36 6.13 -8.71 -0.25
CA ASN A 36 5.83 -9.63 -1.36
C ASN A 36 5.72 -11.07 -0.86
N THR A 37 6.62 -11.47 0.05
CA THR A 37 6.60 -12.82 0.63
C THR A 37 5.39 -13.03 1.54
N ILE A 38 5.06 -12.01 2.36
CA ILE A 38 3.85 -12.03 3.21
C ILE A 38 2.60 -12.18 2.34
N THR A 39 2.51 -11.39 1.26
CA THR A 39 1.36 -11.43 0.34
C THR A 39 1.25 -12.78 -0.35
N ALA A 40 2.36 -13.34 -0.83
CA ALA A 40 2.36 -14.68 -1.45
C ALA A 40 1.95 -15.78 -0.46
N THR A 41 2.42 -15.71 0.79
CA THR A 41 2.02 -16.64 1.85
C THR A 41 0.54 -16.46 2.21
N ALA A 42 0.07 -15.22 2.29
CA ALA A 42 -1.34 -14.92 2.55
C ALA A 42 -2.26 -15.40 1.42
N GLN A 43 -1.82 -15.34 0.16
CA GLN A 43 -2.55 -15.92 -0.98
C GLN A 43 -2.66 -17.43 -0.87
N LYS A 44 -1.57 -18.12 -0.50
CA LYS A 44 -1.58 -19.58 -0.25
C LYS A 44 -2.51 -19.92 0.92
N ALA A 45 -2.41 -19.20 2.03
CA ALA A 45 -3.28 -19.35 3.19
C ALA A 45 -4.75 -19.14 2.81
N ALA A 46 -5.05 -18.10 2.03
CA ALA A 46 -6.41 -17.83 1.56
C ALA A 46 -6.97 -18.96 0.69
N GLY A 47 -6.14 -19.57 -0.15
CA GLY A 47 -6.51 -20.76 -0.93
C GLY A 47 -6.90 -21.94 -0.03
N LEU A 48 -6.12 -22.21 1.02
CA LEU A 48 -6.43 -23.24 2.01
C LEU A 48 -7.70 -22.90 2.80
N VAL A 49 -7.87 -21.64 3.21
CA VAL A 49 -9.10 -21.18 3.86
C VAL A 49 -10.32 -21.41 2.98
N MET A 50 -10.26 -21.06 1.70
CA MET A 50 -11.39 -21.28 0.78
C MET A 50 -11.75 -22.75 0.60
N LYS A 51 -10.76 -23.64 0.67
CA LYS A 51 -10.96 -25.09 0.58
C LYS A 51 -11.62 -25.64 1.84
N GLU A 52 -11.15 -25.24 3.02
CA GLU A 52 -11.60 -25.75 4.31
C GLU A 52 -12.87 -25.06 4.82
N PHE A 53 -13.09 -23.81 4.43
CA PHE A 53 -14.23 -22.96 4.76
C PHE A 53 -14.89 -22.42 3.49
N PRO A 54 -15.53 -23.26 2.69
CA PRO A 54 -16.13 -22.83 1.43
C PRO A 54 -17.27 -21.84 1.64
N ARG A 55 -17.35 -20.81 0.80
CA ARG A 55 -18.43 -19.80 0.86
C ARG A 55 -19.82 -20.39 0.69
N SER A 56 -19.94 -21.47 -0.09
CA SER A 56 -21.21 -22.20 -0.27
C SER A 56 -21.79 -22.74 1.02
N ALA A 57 -20.95 -22.98 2.03
CA ALA A 57 -21.38 -23.42 3.38
C ALA A 57 -21.68 -22.25 4.33
N GLY A 58 -21.74 -21.00 3.85
CA GLY A 58 -22.02 -19.83 4.68
C GLY A 58 -20.78 -19.19 5.34
N ASN A 59 -19.59 -19.70 5.08
CA ASN A 59 -18.36 -19.12 5.60
C ASN A 59 -17.96 -17.87 4.82
N GLN A 60 -17.28 -16.94 5.50
CA GLN A 60 -16.76 -15.73 4.88
C GLN A 60 -15.28 -15.56 5.21
N MET A 61 -14.50 -15.11 4.25
CA MET A 61 -13.11 -14.71 4.45
C MET A 61 -12.91 -13.32 3.85
N ARG A 62 -12.28 -12.45 4.63
CA ARG A 62 -11.95 -11.08 4.23
C ARG A 62 -10.47 -10.80 4.50
N PRO A 63 -9.65 -10.61 3.47
CA PRO A 63 -8.27 -10.19 3.64
C PRO A 63 -8.21 -8.68 3.97
N LYS A 64 -7.29 -8.30 4.86
CA LYS A 64 -7.01 -6.91 5.25
C LYS A 64 -5.47 -6.69 5.26
N PRO A 65 -4.95 -5.76 4.48
CA PRO A 65 -5.60 -4.82 3.58
C PRO A 65 -6.16 -5.48 2.31
N GLY A 66 -5.50 -6.40 1.71
CA GLY A 66 -5.90 -7.10 0.50
C GLY A 66 -4.80 -8.09 0.12
N LEU A 67 -5.10 -8.99 -0.82
CA LEU A 67 -4.14 -9.98 -1.32
C LEU A 67 -3.52 -9.61 -2.67
N ILE A 68 -3.97 -8.50 -3.24
CA ILE A 68 -3.51 -8.04 -4.55
C ILE A 68 -2.82 -6.69 -4.35
N LEU A 69 -1.55 -6.65 -4.70
CA LEU A 69 -0.82 -5.41 -4.89
C LEU A 69 -1.28 -4.86 -6.25
N GLY A 70 -2.25 -3.97 -6.27
CA GLY A 70 -2.95 -3.63 -7.51
C GLY A 70 -3.19 -2.15 -7.75
N ALA A 71 -2.77 -1.25 -6.83
CA ALA A 71 -2.82 0.17 -7.11
C ALA A 71 -1.73 0.53 -8.12
N PRO A 72 -2.06 1.18 -9.25
CA PRO A 72 -1.04 1.68 -10.15
C PRO A 72 -0.15 2.69 -9.41
N GLU A 73 1.15 2.48 -9.50
CA GLU A 73 2.18 3.31 -8.86
C GLU A 73 3.20 3.75 -9.91
N ILE A 74 3.61 5.00 -9.85
CA ILE A 74 4.68 5.54 -10.67
C ILE A 74 5.84 5.89 -9.75
N GLN A 75 6.97 5.23 -9.97
CA GLN A 75 8.20 5.52 -9.25
C GLN A 75 9.11 6.38 -10.12
N ILE A 76 9.47 7.55 -9.62
CA ILE A 76 10.41 8.45 -10.26
C ILE A 76 11.74 8.32 -9.51
N ILE A 77 12.73 7.73 -10.16
CA ILE A 77 14.06 7.48 -9.59
C ILE A 77 15.03 8.54 -10.12
N PRO A 78 15.45 9.52 -9.30
CA PRO A 78 16.37 10.55 -9.73
C PRO A 78 17.73 9.97 -10.15
N SER A 79 18.23 10.34 -11.32
CA SER A 79 19.58 9.97 -11.76
C SER A 79 20.57 11.03 -11.30
N ARG A 80 21.49 10.67 -10.39
CA ARG A 80 22.50 11.60 -9.85
C ARG A 80 23.35 12.24 -10.92
N ILE A 81 23.70 11.50 -11.98
CA ILE A 81 24.50 11.99 -13.09
C ILE A 81 23.70 13.01 -13.89
N LYS A 82 22.49 12.66 -14.32
CA LYS A 82 21.62 13.55 -15.10
C LYS A 82 21.26 14.84 -14.34
N LEU A 83 21.06 14.75 -13.03
CA LEU A 83 20.83 15.91 -12.16
C LEU A 83 22.04 16.82 -12.11
N ALA A 84 23.24 16.26 -11.88
CA ALA A 84 24.49 17.03 -11.83
C ALA A 84 24.80 17.72 -13.15
N ASP A 85 24.66 17.02 -14.28
CA ASP A 85 24.90 17.55 -15.61
C ASP A 85 23.99 18.73 -15.96
N ASN A 86 22.79 18.75 -15.42
CA ASN A 86 21.81 19.81 -15.64
C ASN A 86 21.77 20.85 -14.50
N ASN A 87 22.64 20.71 -13.49
CA ASN A 87 22.70 21.58 -12.32
C ASN A 87 21.35 21.71 -11.60
N VAL A 88 20.67 20.56 -11.41
CA VAL A 88 19.39 20.42 -10.72
C VAL A 88 19.60 19.58 -9.47
N SER A 89 19.12 20.03 -8.34
CA SER A 89 19.09 19.24 -7.11
C SER A 89 17.89 18.29 -7.07
N ALA A 90 17.99 17.22 -6.26
CA ALA A 90 16.86 16.31 -6.04
C ALA A 90 15.65 17.02 -5.39
N SER A 91 15.90 18.04 -4.56
CA SER A 91 14.85 18.87 -3.96
C SER A 91 14.11 19.72 -4.97
N GLU A 92 14.81 20.31 -5.94
CA GLU A 92 14.18 21.07 -7.03
C GLU A 92 13.35 20.18 -7.94
N LEU A 93 13.86 18.98 -8.26
CA LEU A 93 13.09 17.97 -8.99
C LEU A 93 11.80 17.59 -8.24
N SER A 94 11.91 17.30 -6.95
CA SER A 94 10.74 16.96 -6.11
C SER A 94 9.73 18.10 -6.05
N ALA A 95 10.19 19.32 -5.77
CA ALA A 95 9.34 20.50 -5.72
C ALA A 95 8.61 20.76 -7.04
N GLY A 96 9.31 20.58 -8.16
CA GLY A 96 8.70 20.71 -9.49
C GLY A 96 7.59 19.67 -9.71
N ILE A 97 7.83 18.41 -9.37
CA ILE A 97 6.83 17.33 -9.48
C ILE A 97 5.63 17.61 -8.56
N ASP A 98 5.89 18.02 -7.30
CA ASP A 98 4.84 18.32 -6.32
C ASP A 98 3.96 19.48 -6.77
N ALA A 99 4.55 20.51 -7.39
CA ALA A 99 3.80 21.64 -7.93
C ALA A 99 2.77 21.21 -8.99
N PHE A 100 3.13 20.24 -9.82
CA PHE A 100 2.22 19.74 -10.86
C PHE A 100 1.23 18.70 -10.33
N ASN A 101 1.61 17.91 -9.33
CA ASN A 101 0.79 16.81 -8.81
C ASN A 101 -0.21 17.26 -7.74
N SER A 102 0.27 17.95 -6.72
CA SER A 102 -0.52 18.31 -5.53
C SER A 102 -0.67 19.82 -5.34
N GLY A 103 0.15 20.59 -6.04
CA GLY A 103 0.33 22.02 -5.80
C GLY A 103 1.28 22.31 -4.63
N ILE A 104 1.95 23.45 -4.70
CA ILE A 104 2.82 23.95 -3.64
C ILE A 104 2.22 25.22 -3.06
N ARG A 105 2.05 25.25 -1.75
CA ARG A 105 1.72 26.48 -1.05
C ARG A 105 2.90 27.45 -1.13
N ILE A 106 2.70 28.61 -1.77
CA ILE A 106 3.73 29.63 -1.95
C ILE A 106 3.66 30.65 -0.84
N ASP A 107 2.44 31.12 -0.53
CA ASP A 107 2.21 32.23 0.41
C ASP A 107 0.78 32.20 0.95
N GLU A 108 0.46 33.15 1.80
CA GLU A 108 -0.86 33.40 2.36
C GLU A 108 -1.30 34.82 1.98
N ILE A 109 -2.49 34.95 1.42
CA ILE A 109 -3.08 36.24 1.06
C ILE A 109 -4.33 36.51 1.89
N THR A 110 -4.60 37.79 2.16
CA THR A 110 -5.82 38.20 2.86
C THR A 110 -6.82 38.77 1.86
N VAL A 111 -7.94 38.09 1.69
CA VAL A 111 -9.06 38.54 0.87
C VAL A 111 -10.30 38.71 1.75
N ASP A 112 -10.92 39.88 1.73
CA ASP A 112 -12.10 40.19 2.54
C ASP A 112 -11.95 39.84 4.03
N SER A 113 -10.78 40.17 4.61
CA SER A 113 -10.42 39.88 6.01
C SER A 113 -10.29 38.38 6.35
N LYS A 114 -10.27 37.50 5.35
CA LYS A 114 -10.02 36.06 5.51
C LYS A 114 -8.65 35.72 4.94
N ARG A 115 -7.87 34.96 5.69
CA ARG A 115 -6.60 34.40 5.22
C ARG A 115 -6.87 33.21 4.30
N MET A 116 -6.22 33.20 3.17
CA MET A 116 -6.34 32.15 2.14
C MET A 116 -4.94 31.76 1.68
N ASP A 117 -4.71 30.47 1.52
CA ASP A 117 -3.45 29.95 1.01
C ASP A 117 -3.34 30.21 -0.51
N LEU A 118 -2.20 30.75 -0.92
CA LEU A 118 -1.84 30.88 -2.32
C LEU A 118 -1.08 29.62 -2.74
N THR A 119 -1.70 28.81 -3.60
CA THR A 119 -1.15 27.54 -4.08
C THR A 119 -0.80 27.63 -5.54
N LEU A 120 0.46 27.30 -5.88
CA LEU A 120 0.89 27.12 -7.26
C LEU A 120 0.59 25.70 -7.70
N MET A 121 -0.15 25.55 -8.79
CA MET A 121 -0.49 24.25 -9.36
C MET A 121 -0.22 24.24 -10.87
N GLY A 122 0.14 23.06 -11.41
CA GLY A 122 0.14 22.86 -12.85
C GLY A 122 -1.27 22.89 -13.42
N ILE A 123 -1.37 23.12 -14.74
CA ILE A 123 -2.67 23.12 -15.43
C ILE A 123 -3.30 21.71 -15.31
N GLU A 124 -4.50 21.65 -14.80
CA GLU A 124 -5.24 20.43 -14.39
C GLU A 124 -5.34 19.32 -15.46
N ASN A 125 -5.20 19.68 -16.73
CA ASN A 125 -5.33 18.77 -17.87
C ASN A 125 -4.02 18.05 -18.26
N SER A 126 -2.87 18.40 -17.67
CA SER A 126 -1.56 17.87 -18.10
C SER A 126 -1.20 16.52 -17.46
N ILE A 127 -1.78 16.16 -16.30
CA ILE A 127 -1.41 14.95 -15.53
C ILE A 127 -2.49 13.87 -15.53
N ASN A 128 -3.68 14.15 -16.05
CA ASN A 128 -4.78 13.15 -16.11
C ASN A 128 -4.48 11.91 -16.99
N LYS A 129 -3.33 11.87 -17.62
CA LYS A 129 -2.82 10.70 -18.32
C LYS A 129 -1.44 10.35 -17.77
N THR A 130 -1.25 9.09 -17.47
CA THR A 130 0.03 8.51 -17.02
C THR A 130 1.25 8.96 -17.85
N GLN A 131 1.04 9.26 -19.13
CA GLN A 131 2.03 9.82 -20.05
C GLN A 131 2.38 11.29 -19.80
N GLY A 132 1.64 12.01 -18.95
CA GLY A 132 1.91 13.42 -18.64
C GLY A 132 3.09 13.62 -17.69
N ILE A 133 3.37 12.64 -16.83
CA ILE A 133 4.41 12.75 -15.80
C ILE A 133 5.83 12.83 -16.39
N GLU A 134 6.07 12.13 -17.48
CA GLU A 134 7.37 12.14 -18.18
C GLU A 134 7.76 13.53 -18.70
N ASN A 135 6.76 14.33 -19.07
CA ASN A 135 6.91 15.63 -19.69
C ASN A 135 6.74 16.81 -18.73
N ILE A 136 6.62 16.56 -17.42
CA ILE A 136 6.56 17.65 -16.43
C ILE A 136 7.80 18.54 -16.59
N PRO A 137 7.64 19.85 -16.84
CA PRO A 137 8.75 20.76 -17.03
C PRO A 137 9.39 21.12 -15.68
N ILE A 138 10.67 20.87 -15.55
CA ILE A 138 11.49 21.33 -14.42
C ILE A 138 12.32 22.52 -14.88
N VAL A 139 12.22 23.62 -14.15
CA VAL A 139 13.02 24.83 -14.41
C VAL A 139 14.34 24.70 -13.66
N THR A 140 15.45 24.74 -14.37
CA THR A 140 16.80 24.73 -13.78
C THR A 140 17.18 26.10 -13.26
N THR A 141 18.18 26.17 -12.39
CA THR A 141 18.78 27.44 -11.92
C THR A 141 19.27 28.35 -13.05
N ASN A 142 19.63 27.78 -14.21
CA ASN A 142 20.05 28.52 -15.38
C ASN A 142 18.89 28.95 -16.30
N GLY A 143 17.62 28.79 -15.85
CA GLY A 143 16.43 29.15 -16.60
C GLY A 143 16.08 28.20 -17.75
N LYS A 144 16.77 27.06 -17.91
CA LYS A 144 16.38 26.01 -18.86
C LYS A 144 15.21 25.21 -18.36
N ILE A 145 14.33 24.80 -19.26
CA ILE A 145 13.22 23.91 -18.98
C ILE A 145 13.59 22.51 -19.47
N ILE A 146 13.56 21.54 -18.56
CA ILE A 146 13.96 20.16 -18.83
C ILE A 146 12.84 19.23 -18.35
N PRO A 147 12.39 18.23 -19.14
CA PRO A 147 11.37 17.29 -18.70
C PRO A 147 11.91 16.33 -17.64
N VAL A 148 11.03 15.87 -16.73
CA VAL A 148 11.37 14.92 -15.65
C VAL A 148 12.07 13.67 -16.20
N SER A 149 11.65 13.16 -17.35
CA SER A 149 12.25 11.98 -18.01
C SER A 149 13.74 12.16 -18.35
N SER A 150 14.20 13.39 -18.55
CA SER A 150 15.61 13.68 -18.77
C SER A 150 16.45 13.71 -17.49
N LEU A 151 15.82 13.77 -16.31
CA LEU A 151 16.46 13.88 -14.99
C LEU A 151 16.33 12.62 -14.14
N SER A 152 15.41 11.74 -14.51
CA SER A 152 15.05 10.55 -13.73
C SER A 152 14.72 9.37 -14.62
N ASP A 153 14.69 8.19 -14.03
CA ASP A 153 14.12 6.99 -14.63
C ASP A 153 12.72 6.77 -14.07
N ILE A 154 11.72 6.57 -14.96
CA ILE A 154 10.32 6.46 -14.60
C ILE A 154 9.89 5.01 -14.74
N ILE A 155 9.42 4.40 -13.64
CA ILE A 155 9.01 3.01 -13.59
C ILE A 155 7.52 2.97 -13.30
N TYR A 156 6.75 2.34 -14.17
CA TYR A 156 5.34 2.02 -13.96
C TYR A 156 5.23 0.67 -13.27
N THR A 157 4.69 0.66 -12.09
CA THR A 157 4.56 -0.54 -11.26
C THR A 157 3.21 -0.61 -10.57
N THR A 158 3.01 -1.61 -9.75
CA THR A 158 1.84 -1.72 -8.89
C THR A 158 2.30 -1.78 -7.44
N GLY A 159 1.69 -0.97 -6.62
CA GLY A 159 2.00 -0.89 -5.19
C GLY A 159 0.82 -1.31 -4.31
N PRO A 160 1.06 -1.48 -3.01
CA PRO A 160 0.00 -1.74 -2.04
C PRO A 160 -0.80 -0.45 -1.79
N THR A 161 -2.12 -0.56 -1.84
CA THR A 161 -3.01 0.56 -1.50
C THR A 161 -2.91 0.91 -0.01
N GLN A 162 -2.60 -0.08 0.82
CA GLN A 162 -2.48 0.06 2.26
C GLN A 162 -1.46 -0.94 2.79
N ILE A 163 -0.61 -0.53 3.72
CA ILE A 163 0.31 -1.40 4.46
C ILE A 163 -0.17 -1.44 5.91
N ARG A 164 -0.55 -2.63 6.38
CA ARG A 164 -0.89 -2.86 7.78
C ARG A 164 0.36 -3.26 8.55
N HIS A 165 0.48 -2.75 9.77
CA HIS A 165 1.51 -3.17 10.72
C HIS A 165 0.85 -3.76 11.97
N ILE A 166 1.42 -4.84 12.47
CA ILE A 166 1.07 -5.49 13.74
C ILE A 166 2.38 -5.64 14.52
N GLU A 167 2.42 -5.12 15.72
CA GLU A 167 3.64 -5.12 16.57
C GLU A 167 4.88 -4.54 15.88
N GLY A 168 4.69 -3.56 14.98
CA GLY A 168 5.77 -2.92 14.23
C GLY A 168 6.19 -3.65 12.94
N GLU A 169 5.73 -4.86 12.70
CA GLU A 169 5.99 -5.61 11.47
C GLU A 169 4.86 -5.46 10.45
N ARG A 170 5.20 -5.51 9.17
CA ARG A 170 4.22 -5.53 8.09
C ARG A 170 3.40 -6.80 8.17
N ALA A 171 2.08 -6.70 8.01
CA ALA A 171 1.19 -7.84 8.16
C ALA A 171 0.02 -7.83 7.16
N VAL A 172 -0.44 -9.02 6.83
CA VAL A 172 -1.72 -9.28 6.17
C VAL A 172 -2.57 -10.14 7.08
N THR A 173 -3.79 -9.69 7.37
CA THR A 173 -4.76 -10.41 8.20
C THR A 173 -5.79 -11.08 7.32
N LEU A 174 -6.01 -12.37 7.48
CA LEU A 174 -7.16 -13.07 6.92
C LEU A 174 -8.23 -13.20 8.02
N GLN A 175 -9.26 -12.39 7.93
CA GLN A 175 -10.41 -12.48 8.82
C GLN A 175 -11.35 -13.57 8.33
N ILE A 176 -11.48 -14.65 9.09
CA ILE A 176 -12.29 -15.82 8.77
C ILE A 176 -13.51 -15.79 9.68
N LYS A 177 -14.70 -15.73 9.09
CA LYS A 177 -15.97 -15.87 9.79
C LYS A 177 -16.56 -17.23 9.44
N PRO A 178 -16.51 -18.21 10.37
CA PRO A 178 -17.17 -19.50 10.18
C PRO A 178 -18.69 -19.35 10.06
N ALA A 179 -19.32 -20.28 9.39
CA ALA A 179 -20.77 -20.37 9.33
C ALA A 179 -21.37 -20.57 10.74
N ASP A 180 -22.60 -20.14 10.94
CA ASP A 180 -23.23 -20.10 12.26
C ASP A 180 -23.42 -21.50 12.92
N ASN A 181 -23.41 -22.56 12.11
CA ASN A 181 -23.48 -23.95 12.52
C ASN A 181 -22.14 -24.57 12.96
N ILE A 182 -21.00 -23.87 12.81
CA ILE A 182 -19.67 -24.36 13.20
C ILE A 182 -19.27 -23.69 14.51
N ALA A 183 -18.91 -24.46 15.55
CA ALA A 183 -18.39 -23.87 16.79
C ALA A 183 -17.07 -23.13 16.54
N LEU A 184 -16.87 -21.97 17.19
CA LEU A 184 -15.68 -21.15 16.99
C LEU A 184 -14.40 -21.91 17.35
N GLU A 185 -14.43 -22.70 18.43
CA GLU A 185 -13.31 -23.52 18.88
C GLU A 185 -12.94 -24.59 17.85
N GLU A 186 -13.93 -25.24 17.26
CA GLU A 186 -13.71 -26.21 16.18
C GLU A 186 -13.07 -25.54 14.95
N ALA A 187 -13.58 -24.36 14.59
CA ALA A 187 -13.00 -23.58 13.48
C ALA A 187 -11.54 -23.17 13.76
N ILE A 188 -11.20 -22.79 15.02
CA ILE A 188 -9.83 -22.45 15.42
C ILE A 188 -8.90 -23.66 15.28
N ILE A 189 -9.34 -24.84 15.75
CA ILE A 189 -8.57 -26.08 15.64
C ILE A 189 -8.34 -26.40 14.16
N LYS A 190 -9.38 -26.30 13.34
CA LYS A 190 -9.29 -26.54 11.91
C LYS A 190 -8.34 -25.57 11.19
N VAL A 191 -8.34 -24.28 11.56
CA VAL A 191 -7.38 -23.28 11.05
C VAL A 191 -5.96 -23.68 11.43
N LYS A 192 -5.71 -24.03 12.68
CA LYS A 192 -4.37 -24.44 13.14
C LYS A 192 -3.86 -25.67 12.39
N GLU A 193 -4.68 -26.70 12.23
CA GLU A 193 -4.23 -27.98 11.67
C GLU A 193 -4.18 -27.97 10.15
N LYS A 194 -5.13 -27.32 9.48
CA LYS A 194 -5.30 -27.41 8.02
C LYS A 194 -4.72 -26.21 7.26
N ILE A 195 -4.48 -25.09 7.96
CA ILE A 195 -3.99 -23.87 7.33
C ILE A 195 -2.60 -23.52 7.85
N ILE A 196 -2.41 -23.42 9.17
CA ILE A 196 -1.13 -22.98 9.74
C ILE A 196 -0.06 -24.07 9.59
N LYS A 197 -0.32 -25.31 10.02
CA LYS A 197 0.67 -26.41 9.92
C LYS A 197 1.24 -26.64 8.52
N PRO A 198 0.45 -26.60 7.42
CA PRO A 198 1.00 -26.81 6.07
C PRO A 198 1.82 -25.64 5.55
N LEU A 199 1.78 -24.47 6.20
CA LEU A 199 2.49 -23.26 5.78
C LEU A 199 3.78 -23.01 6.60
N GLN A 200 3.99 -23.75 7.67
CA GLN A 200 5.22 -23.78 8.44
C GLN A 200 6.25 -24.71 7.81
#